data_ffe6f7e1713ff32d81a4aa125b92a5e2
#
_entry.id   ffe6f7e1713ff32d81a4aa125b92a5e2
#
_cell.length_a   1.000
_cell.length_b   1.000
_cell.length_c   1.000
_cell.angle_alpha   90.00
_cell.angle_beta   90.00
_cell.angle_gamma   90.00
#
_symmetry.space_group_name_H-M   'P 1'
#
loop_
_entity.id
_entity.type
_entity.pdbx_description
1 polymer ?
#
loop_
_entity_poly.entity_id
_entity_poly.type
_entity_poly.pdbx_seq_one_letter_code
_entity_poly.pdbx_strand_id
1 'polypeptide(L)'
;MLTNKCKAFDELLLTSIDEALISLGESVKQSIYFHMESEFRVPRRDIPDNLDRFQAGLEKIFGAGARFIEILIMKNLHAKIGQPLEMEKECSLEFVEYMSAAEHNFLKQQNEN
;
A
#
# COMPACT_ATOMS: atom_id res chain seq x y z
N MET A 1 -21.33 -1.29 -6.95
CA MET A 1 -20.93 -1.45 -7.47
C MET A 1 -19.91 -2.22 -7.48
N LEU A 2 -19.44 -2.44 -8.15
CA LEU A 2 -18.50 -3.28 -8.34
C LEU A 2 -17.28 -2.99 -7.72
N THR A 3 -17.12 -1.88 -7.23
CA THR A 3 -15.86 -1.46 -6.81
C THR A 3 -15.46 -2.01 -5.52
N ASN A 4 -16.32 -2.61 -4.76
CA ASN A 4 -15.94 -3.08 -3.47
C ASN A 4 -15.57 -4.51 -3.43
N LYS A 5 -15.20 -5.05 -4.55
CA LYS A 5 -14.91 -6.45 -4.61
C LYS A 5 -13.88 -6.93 -3.64
N CYS A 6 -13.00 -6.09 -3.16
CA CYS A 6 -12.01 -6.57 -2.24
C CYS A 6 -11.81 -5.65 -1.08
N LYS A 7 -12.89 -5.38 -0.37
CA LYS A 7 -12.85 -4.50 0.77
C LYS A 7 -11.91 -5.00 1.86
N ALA A 8 -11.88 -6.32 2.07
CA ALA A 8 -10.99 -6.89 3.08
C ALA A 8 -9.52 -6.64 2.74
N PHE A 9 -9.17 -6.77 1.45
CA PHE A 9 -7.81 -6.48 1.04
C PHE A 9 -7.49 -5.00 1.23
N ASP A 10 -8.43 -4.13 0.90
CA ASP A 10 -8.22 -2.69 1.03
C ASP A 10 -7.96 -2.30 2.48
N GLU A 11 -8.66 -2.93 3.41
CA GLU A 11 -8.45 -2.65 4.83
C GLU A 11 -7.08 -3.12 5.29
N LEU A 12 -6.65 -4.29 4.83
CA LEU A 12 -5.32 -4.77 5.17
C LEU A 12 -4.25 -3.85 4.60
N LEU A 13 -4.47 -3.39 3.38
CA LEU A 13 -3.52 -2.48 2.75
C LEU A 13 -3.44 -1.16 3.51
N LEU A 14 -4.59 -0.59 3.86
CA LEU A 14 -4.59 0.68 4.59
C LEU A 14 -3.92 0.54 5.96
N THR A 15 -4.16 -0.57 6.64
CA THR A 15 -3.50 -0.81 7.92
C THR A 15 -2.00 -0.95 7.73
N SER A 16 -1.57 -1.60 6.65
CA SER A 16 -0.15 -1.75 6.37
C SER A 16 0.51 -0.41 6.10
N ILE A 17 -0.19 0.47 5.40
CA ILE A 17 0.31 1.81 5.15
C ILE A 17 0.39 2.60 6.45
N ASP A 18 -0.65 2.53 7.28
CA ASP A 18 -0.64 3.21 8.57
C ASP A 18 0.56 2.78 9.39
N GLU A 19 0.83 1.50 9.46
CA GLU A 19 1.92 0.98 10.25
C GLU A 19 3.27 1.45 9.73
N ALA A 20 3.42 1.45 8.41
CA ALA A 20 4.66 1.91 7.82
C ALA A 20 4.90 3.38 8.13
N LEU A 21 3.85 4.20 8.00
CA LEU A 21 4.00 5.62 8.24
C LEU A 21 4.17 5.95 9.72
N ILE A 22 3.50 5.20 10.60
CA ILE A 22 3.64 5.40 12.03
C ILE A 22 5.07 5.11 12.47
N SER A 23 5.75 4.18 11.82
CA SER A 23 7.12 3.88 12.17
C SER A 23 8.04 5.08 11.95
N LEU A 24 7.60 6.04 11.14
CA LEU A 24 8.33 7.27 10.92
C LEU A 24 7.89 8.37 11.90
N GLY A 25 6.82 8.13 12.65
CA GLY A 25 6.30 9.08 13.61
C GLY A 25 4.85 9.40 13.32
N GLU A 26 4.06 9.61 14.37
CA GLU A 26 2.65 9.91 14.22
C GLU A 26 2.45 11.22 13.46
N SER A 27 3.26 12.22 13.75
CA SER A 27 3.17 13.49 13.05
C SER A 27 3.48 13.35 11.57
N VAL A 28 4.43 12.48 11.25
CA VAL A 28 4.79 12.24 9.85
C VAL A 28 3.62 11.58 9.13
N LYS A 29 3.00 10.60 9.78
CA LYS A 29 1.85 9.93 9.19
C LYS A 29 0.74 10.93 8.87
N GLN A 30 0.41 11.78 9.83
CA GLN A 30 -0.66 12.75 9.62
C GLN A 30 -0.31 13.74 8.53
N SER A 31 0.94 14.16 8.48
CA SER A 31 1.38 15.11 7.47
C SER A 31 1.30 14.50 6.07
N ILE A 32 1.71 13.24 5.94
CA ILE A 32 1.68 12.58 4.64
C ILE A 32 0.25 12.44 4.14
N TYR A 33 -0.67 12.00 5.00
CA TYR A 33 -2.06 11.87 4.58
C TYR A 33 -2.66 13.23 4.24
N PHE A 34 -2.29 14.28 5.00
CA PHE A 34 -2.76 15.61 4.69
C PHE A 34 -2.30 16.05 3.30
N HIS A 35 -1.03 15.84 2.99
CA HIS A 35 -0.51 16.24 1.68
C HIS A 35 -1.11 15.39 0.55
N MET A 36 -1.32 14.10 0.80
CA MET A 36 -1.95 13.27 -0.20
C MET A 36 -3.32 13.78 -0.55
N GLU A 37 -4.08 14.15 0.45
CA GLU A 37 -5.44 14.62 0.20
C GLU A 37 -5.43 16.02 -0.42
N SER A 38 -4.64 16.93 0.12
CA SER A 38 -4.71 18.32 -0.31
C SER A 38 -4.00 18.57 -1.63
N GLU A 39 -2.90 17.89 -1.90
CA GLU A 39 -2.14 18.13 -3.11
C GLU A 39 -2.39 17.13 -4.21
N PHE A 40 -2.66 15.89 -3.84
CA PHE A 40 -2.83 14.85 -4.85
C PHE A 40 -4.27 14.35 -4.95
N ARG A 41 -5.14 14.88 -4.11
CA ARG A 41 -6.56 14.58 -4.13
C ARG A 41 -6.84 13.11 -3.86
N VAL A 42 -6.04 12.51 -2.99
CA VAL A 42 -6.22 11.11 -2.61
C VAL A 42 -6.34 11.01 -1.10
N PRO A 43 -7.56 11.06 -0.57
CA PRO A 43 -7.74 10.82 0.86
C PRO A 43 -7.41 9.38 1.20
N ARG A 44 -7.10 9.13 2.45
CA ARG A 44 -6.64 7.81 2.89
C ARG A 44 -7.53 6.68 2.37
N ARG A 45 -8.83 6.84 2.49
CA ARG A 45 -9.75 5.75 2.13
C ARG A 45 -9.72 5.42 0.64
N ASP A 46 -9.25 6.36 -0.18
CA ASP A 46 -9.22 6.17 -1.62
C ASP A 46 -7.88 5.67 -2.13
N ILE A 47 -6.90 5.51 -1.24
CA ILE A 47 -5.57 5.08 -1.66
C ILE A 47 -5.60 3.75 -2.40
N PRO A 48 -6.35 2.74 -1.93
CA PRO A 48 -6.31 1.47 -2.65
C PRO A 48 -6.73 1.56 -4.11
N ASP A 49 -7.58 2.53 -4.43
CA ASP A 49 -8.04 2.70 -5.81
C ASP A 49 -7.19 3.69 -6.58
N ASN A 50 -6.19 4.29 -5.95
CA ASN A 50 -5.37 5.32 -6.57
C ASN A 50 -3.91 5.13 -6.23
N LEU A 51 -3.44 3.90 -6.34
CA LEU A 51 -2.07 3.59 -5.95
C LEU A 51 -1.03 4.32 -6.78
N ASP A 52 -1.34 4.57 -8.06
CA ASP A 52 -0.42 5.34 -8.90
C ASP A 52 -0.21 6.72 -8.34
N ARG A 53 -1.28 7.39 -7.94
CA ARG A 53 -1.19 8.74 -7.40
C ARG A 53 -0.52 8.71 -6.03
N PHE A 54 -0.82 7.69 -5.24
CA PHE A 54 -0.20 7.57 -3.93
C PHE A 54 1.31 7.42 -4.09
N GLN A 55 1.74 6.57 -5.00
CA GLN A 55 3.16 6.37 -5.25
C GLN A 55 3.82 7.65 -5.73
N ALA A 56 3.17 8.32 -6.68
CA ALA A 56 3.72 9.59 -7.19
C ALA A 56 3.84 10.62 -6.07
N GLY A 57 2.86 10.66 -5.18
CA GLY A 57 2.91 11.57 -4.05
C GLY A 57 4.05 11.25 -3.11
N LEU A 58 4.27 9.97 -2.82
CA LEU A 58 5.38 9.58 -1.96
C LEU A 58 6.71 9.99 -2.59
N GLU A 59 6.84 9.82 -3.91
CA GLU A 59 8.06 10.19 -4.58
C GLU A 59 8.27 11.69 -4.56
N LYS A 60 7.19 12.45 -4.66
CA LYS A 60 7.29 13.89 -4.60
C LYS A 60 7.74 14.36 -3.22
N ILE A 61 7.23 13.71 -2.18
CA ILE A 61 7.54 14.11 -0.82
C ILE A 61 8.93 13.63 -0.39
N PHE A 62 9.26 12.39 -0.72
CA PHE A 62 10.49 11.77 -0.22
C PHE A 62 11.60 11.58 -1.24
N GLY A 63 11.33 11.84 -2.51
CA GLY A 63 12.32 11.59 -3.54
C GLY A 63 12.70 10.12 -3.56
N ALA A 64 13.99 9.86 -3.59
CA ALA A 64 14.48 8.48 -3.66
C ALA A 64 14.10 7.67 -2.42
N GLY A 65 13.82 8.33 -1.30
CA GLY A 65 13.44 7.63 -0.09
C GLY A 65 12.07 6.97 -0.17
N ALA A 66 11.27 7.34 -1.16
CA ALA A 66 9.94 6.75 -1.29
C ALA A 66 10.01 5.24 -1.47
N ARG A 67 11.02 4.74 -2.15
CA ARG A 67 11.15 3.31 -2.37
C ARG A 67 11.26 2.55 -1.06
N PHE A 68 11.98 3.12 -0.10
CA PHE A 68 12.13 2.50 1.20
C PHE A 68 10.77 2.36 1.89
N ILE A 69 9.95 3.40 1.81
CA ILE A 69 8.63 3.38 2.41
C ILE A 69 7.74 2.37 1.70
N GLU A 70 7.83 2.32 0.38
CA GLU A 70 7.03 1.36 -0.40
C GLU A 70 7.37 -0.07 0.00
N ILE A 71 8.65 -0.37 0.16
CA ILE A 71 9.07 -1.69 0.56
C ILE A 71 8.54 -2.03 1.96
N LEU A 72 8.56 -1.05 2.85
CA LEU A 72 8.05 -1.27 4.20
C LEU A 72 6.55 -1.59 4.17
N ILE A 73 5.79 -0.90 3.33
CA ILE A 73 4.37 -1.17 3.17
C ILE A 73 4.18 -2.59 2.62
N MET A 74 4.97 -2.96 1.62
CA MET A 74 4.85 -4.29 1.02
C MET A 74 5.15 -5.38 2.04
N LYS A 75 6.17 -5.19 2.86
CA LYS A 75 6.49 -6.18 3.88
C LYS A 75 5.38 -6.30 4.90
N ASN A 76 4.82 -5.17 5.33
CA ASN A 76 3.74 -5.20 6.30
C ASN A 76 2.51 -5.90 5.75
N LEU A 77 2.18 -5.61 4.50
CA LEU A 77 1.03 -6.24 3.88
C LEU A 77 1.26 -7.74 3.72
N HIS A 78 2.45 -8.11 3.29
CA HIS A 78 2.75 -9.52 3.10
C HIS A 78 2.58 -10.30 4.40
N ALA A 79 3.05 -9.74 5.49
CA ALA A 79 2.92 -10.40 6.78
C ALA A 79 1.46 -10.62 7.14
N LYS A 80 0.58 -9.71 6.75
CA LYS A 80 -0.82 -9.82 7.08
C LYS A 80 -1.56 -10.83 6.22
N ILE A 81 -1.15 -10.97 4.97
CA ILE A 81 -1.83 -11.92 4.10
C ILE A 81 -1.33 -13.33 4.35
N GLY A 82 -0.16 -13.47 4.95
CA GLY A 82 0.31 -14.78 5.35
C GLY A 82 0.79 -15.68 4.23
N GLN A 83 1.14 -15.12 3.09
CA GLN A 83 1.64 -15.93 1.99
C GLN A 83 3.13 -16.05 2.04
N PRO A 84 3.68 -17.18 1.64
CA PRO A 84 5.13 -17.28 1.53
C PRO A 84 5.58 -16.35 0.42
N LEU A 85 6.65 -15.64 0.65
CA LEU A 85 7.15 -14.72 -0.32
C LEU A 85 8.53 -15.03 -0.65
N GLU A 86 8.86 -14.88 -1.89
CA GLU A 86 10.22 -14.80 -2.30
C GLU A 86 10.55 -13.33 -2.24
N MET A 87 10.91 -12.87 -1.05
CA MET A 87 11.07 -11.45 -0.82
C MET A 87 12.00 -10.79 -1.80
N GLU A 88 13.08 -11.45 -2.17
CA GLU A 88 14.00 -10.86 -3.12
C GLU A 88 13.34 -10.58 -4.45
N LYS A 89 12.53 -11.52 -4.91
CA LYS A 89 11.89 -11.38 -6.18
C LYS A 89 10.77 -10.37 -6.10
N GLU A 90 9.99 -10.43 -5.03
CA GLU A 90 8.83 -9.55 -4.89
C GLU A 90 9.26 -8.10 -4.69
N CYS A 91 10.34 -7.88 -3.96
CA CYS A 91 10.79 -6.52 -3.72
C CYS A 91 11.36 -5.86 -4.96
N SER A 92 11.63 -6.63 -6.01
CA SER A 92 12.12 -6.04 -7.24
C SER A 92 11.00 -5.50 -8.11
N LEU A 93 9.74 -5.83 -7.77
CA LEU A 93 8.62 -5.32 -8.54
C LEU A 93 8.31 -3.88 -8.19
N GLU A 94 7.74 -3.17 -9.13
CA GLU A 94 7.22 -1.86 -8.85
C GLU A 94 6.13 -1.99 -7.81
N PHE A 95 5.97 -0.94 -7.04
CA PHE A 95 4.99 -0.94 -5.97
C PHE A 95 3.59 -1.31 -6.45
N VAL A 96 3.13 -0.67 -7.52
CA VAL A 96 1.79 -0.92 -8.03
C VAL A 96 1.66 -2.34 -8.55
N GLU A 97 2.71 -2.85 -9.20
CA GLU A 97 2.71 -4.22 -9.69
C GLU A 97 2.61 -5.20 -8.54
N TYR A 98 3.36 -4.94 -7.46
CA TYR A 98 3.28 -5.80 -6.30
C TYR A 98 1.87 -5.81 -5.73
N MET A 99 1.25 -4.63 -5.62
CA MET A 99 -0.09 -4.54 -5.06
C MET A 99 -1.10 -5.30 -5.89
N SER A 100 -0.98 -5.23 -7.20
CA SER A 100 -1.88 -5.99 -8.07
C SER A 100 -1.71 -7.48 -7.87
N ALA A 101 -0.47 -7.95 -7.78
CA ALA A 101 -0.21 -9.36 -7.58
C ALA A 101 -0.70 -9.81 -6.21
N ALA A 102 -0.51 -8.99 -5.18
CA ALA A 102 -0.93 -9.34 -3.84
C ALA A 102 -2.45 -9.43 -3.76
N GLU A 103 -3.14 -8.51 -4.39
CA GLU A 103 -4.59 -8.55 -4.39
C GLU A 103 -5.10 -9.78 -5.12
N HIS A 104 -4.49 -10.08 -6.26
CA HIS A 104 -4.88 -11.24 -7.03
C HIS A 104 -4.73 -12.52 -6.21
N ASN A 105 -3.59 -12.65 -5.54
CA ASN A 105 -3.32 -13.83 -4.72
C ASN A 105 -4.25 -13.92 -3.53
N PHE A 106 -4.55 -12.77 -2.92
CA PHE A 106 -5.47 -12.73 -1.80
C PHE A 106 -6.86 -13.20 -2.22
N LEU A 107 -7.34 -12.72 -3.36
CA LEU A 107 -8.65 -13.11 -3.87
C LEU A 107 -8.67 -14.59 -4.22
N LYS A 108 -7.58 -15.11 -4.76
CA LYS A 108 -7.51 -16.51 -5.10
C LYS A 108 -7.59 -17.38 -3.86
N GLN A 109 -6.93 -16.98 -2.78
CA GLN A 109 -7.00 -17.74 -1.55
C GLN A 109 -8.43 -17.75 -1.01
N GLN A 110 -9.11 -16.61 -1.08
CA GLN A 110 -10.48 -16.54 -0.61
C GLN A 110 -11.38 -17.48 -1.38
N ASN A 111 -11.16 -17.56 -2.67
CA ASN A 111 -12.01 -18.40 -3.50
C ASN A 111 -11.73 -19.89 -3.37
N GLU A 112 -10.57 -20.26 -2.90
CA GLU A 112 -10.25 -21.65 -2.75
C GLU A 112 -10.84 -22.26 -1.50
N ASN A 113 -11.36 -21.48 -0.62
CA ASN A 113 -12.01 -21.97 0.55
C ASN A 113 -13.51 -22.11 0.34
#